data_d8f3798f3dbadd29321066d772770c94
#
_entry.id   d8f3798f3dbadd29321066d772770c94
#
_cell.length_a   1.000
_cell.length_b   1.000
_cell.length_c   1.000
_cell.angle_alpha   90.00
_cell.angle_beta   90.00
_cell.angle_gamma   90.00
#
_symmetry.space_group_name_H-M   'P 1'
#
loop_
_entity.id
_entity.type
_entity.pdbx_description
1 polymer ?
#
loop_
_entity_poly.entity_id
_entity_poly.type
_entity_poly.pdbx_seq_one_letter_code
_entity_poly.pdbx_strand_id
1 'polypeptide(L)'
;AVELTADFTSFLASYDMADVQAYPVPQGIRVEVYSRYGYETGASHTYPAAELKQRLAAAQPELLRVTVDGKPVTFPISLYQVSGCTMAPLRQMAQALGYTFDYDGSSGTAVCARGTDTISVRAASTQATVNGKTTNWLAVPAELRGGIFCVPVRFFAEAAGADVTWDAAGQTFYLTTAIQEG
;
A
#
# COMPACT_ATOMS: atom_id res chain seq x y z
N ALA A 1 9.95 2.05 9.22
CA ALA A 1 11.09 2.00 10.14
C ALA A 1 10.60 1.50 11.50
N VAL A 2 11.33 0.58 12.13
CA VAL A 2 11.03 0.14 13.49
C VAL A 2 11.55 1.20 14.45
N GLU A 3 10.65 1.75 15.26
CA GLU A 3 11.05 2.74 16.27
C GLU A 3 11.47 2.02 17.55
N LEU A 4 12.76 2.01 17.83
CA LEU A 4 13.32 1.40 19.02
C LEU A 4 13.53 2.43 20.16
N THR A 5 13.42 3.72 19.84
CA THR A 5 13.62 4.81 20.80
C THR A 5 12.55 4.87 21.89
N ALA A 6 11.35 4.32 21.62
CA ALA A 6 10.27 4.26 22.61
C ALA A 6 10.67 3.49 23.90
N ASP A 7 11.53 2.48 23.76
CA ASP A 7 11.99 1.67 24.88
C ASP A 7 12.96 2.44 25.82
N PHE A 8 13.49 3.55 25.33
CA PHE A 8 14.42 4.42 26.07
C PHE A 8 13.78 5.76 26.48
N THR A 9 12.44 5.91 26.33
CA THR A 9 11.76 7.19 26.54
C THR A 9 12.02 7.76 27.95
N SER A 10 12.00 6.94 29.00
CA SER A 10 12.29 7.37 30.37
C SER A 10 13.76 7.77 30.57
N PHE A 11 14.67 7.15 29.84
CA PHE A 11 16.08 7.47 29.83
C PHE A 11 16.37 8.77 29.07
N LEU A 12 15.79 8.92 27.89
CA LEU A 12 15.92 10.12 27.06
C LEU A 12 15.35 11.37 27.75
N ALA A 13 14.29 11.19 28.55
CA ALA A 13 13.72 12.27 29.36
C ALA A 13 14.62 12.70 30.55
N SER A 14 15.47 11.79 31.04
CA SER A 14 16.38 12.05 32.17
C SER A 14 17.70 12.70 31.75
N TYR A 15 18.06 12.59 30.47
CA TYR A 15 19.31 13.16 29.95
C TYR A 15 18.95 14.14 28.83
N ASP A 16 19.27 15.42 29.12
CA ASP A 16 19.03 16.50 28.15
C ASP A 16 19.87 16.26 26.89
N MET A 17 19.21 15.71 25.82
CA MET A 17 19.80 15.34 24.55
C MET A 17 20.73 14.12 24.57
N ALA A 18 20.18 12.97 24.41
CA ALA A 18 20.94 11.75 24.16
C ALA A 18 21.12 11.52 22.66
N ASP A 19 22.29 11.03 22.28
CA ASP A 19 22.52 10.38 21.00
C ASP A 19 22.26 8.89 21.13
N VAL A 20 21.61 8.28 20.15
CA VAL A 20 21.27 6.87 20.14
C VAL A 20 22.01 6.20 18.99
N GLN A 21 22.88 5.28 19.34
CA GLN A 21 23.64 4.52 18.34
C GLN A 21 23.14 3.07 18.29
N ALA A 22 23.00 2.55 17.08
CA ALA A 22 22.61 1.17 16.86
C ALA A 22 23.62 0.47 15.93
N TYR A 23 24.08 -0.69 16.34
CA TYR A 23 25.05 -1.46 15.57
C TYR A 23 24.76 -2.96 15.63
N PRO A 24 25.13 -3.69 14.56
CA PRO A 24 24.91 -5.13 14.51
C PRO A 24 25.82 -5.86 15.51
N VAL A 25 25.24 -6.84 16.17
CA VAL A 25 25.96 -7.82 17.00
C VAL A 25 25.53 -9.24 16.58
N PRO A 26 26.29 -10.31 16.92
CA PRO A 26 25.94 -11.66 16.49
C PRO A 26 24.52 -12.12 16.83
N GLN A 27 23.95 -11.58 17.94
CA GLN A 27 22.61 -11.96 18.41
C GLN A 27 21.50 -11.09 17.80
N GLY A 28 21.82 -9.95 17.15
CA GLY A 28 20.82 -9.01 16.64
C GLY A 28 21.35 -7.58 16.47
N ILE A 29 20.65 -6.60 16.98
CA ILE A 29 21.07 -5.19 16.98
C ILE A 29 21.21 -4.73 18.44
N ARG A 30 22.35 -4.15 18.77
CA ARG A 30 22.57 -3.47 20.05
C ARG A 30 22.32 -1.98 19.86
N VAL A 31 21.53 -1.41 20.77
CA VAL A 31 21.24 0.01 20.86
C VAL A 31 21.86 0.54 22.14
N GLU A 32 22.61 1.61 22.04
CA GLU A 32 23.25 2.29 23.17
C GLU A 32 22.87 3.75 23.19
N VAL A 33 22.69 4.30 24.38
CA VAL A 33 22.35 5.72 24.58
C VAL A 33 23.56 6.45 25.14
N TYR A 34 23.95 7.51 24.47
CA TYR A 34 25.05 8.38 24.82
C TYR A 34 24.54 9.74 25.29
N SER A 35 25.21 10.33 26.25
CA SER A 35 24.94 11.73 26.63
C SER A 35 25.33 12.67 25.49
N ARG A 36 24.81 13.91 25.50
CA ARG A 36 25.18 14.95 24.51
C ARG A 36 26.68 15.20 24.40
N TYR A 37 27.46 14.80 25.44
CA TYR A 37 28.92 14.96 25.48
C TYR A 37 29.66 13.69 25.04
N GLY A 38 28.96 12.69 24.48
CA GLY A 38 29.56 11.44 23.99
C GLY A 38 29.93 10.43 25.07
N TYR A 39 29.49 10.63 26.33
CA TYR A 39 29.72 9.65 27.38
C TYR A 39 28.64 8.58 27.35
N GLU A 40 29.04 7.30 27.55
CA GLU A 40 28.08 6.22 27.72
C GLU A 40 27.20 6.48 28.95
N THR A 41 25.89 6.40 28.78
CA THR A 41 24.96 6.56 29.89
C THR A 41 24.74 5.26 30.66
N GLY A 42 25.32 4.15 30.22
CA GLY A 42 25.09 2.81 30.75
C GLY A 42 23.75 2.19 30.28
N ALA A 43 22.92 2.95 29.58
CA ALA A 43 21.70 2.42 29.00
C ALA A 43 21.99 1.73 27.66
N SER A 44 21.82 0.43 27.63
CA SER A 44 21.93 -0.34 26.40
C SER A 44 20.94 -1.49 26.38
N HIS A 45 20.51 -1.87 25.18
CA HIS A 45 19.65 -3.02 24.97
C HIS A 45 20.06 -3.75 23.71
N THR A 46 20.08 -5.09 23.78
CA THR A 46 20.30 -5.92 22.59
C THR A 46 18.98 -6.52 22.15
N TYR A 47 18.53 -6.16 20.96
CA TYR A 47 17.33 -6.70 20.35
C TYR A 47 17.66 -7.96 19.57
N PRO A 48 17.19 -9.15 19.99
CA PRO A 48 17.37 -10.38 19.24
C PRO A 48 16.77 -10.29 17.83
N ALA A 49 17.36 -10.97 16.86
CA ALA A 49 16.88 -10.95 15.48
C ALA A 49 15.41 -11.41 15.36
N ALA A 50 14.95 -12.33 16.21
CA ALA A 50 13.56 -12.78 16.25
C ALA A 50 12.63 -11.65 16.72
N GLU A 51 12.99 -10.91 17.76
CA GLU A 51 12.23 -9.77 18.27
C GLU A 51 12.16 -8.64 17.24
N LEU A 52 13.29 -8.34 16.58
CA LEU A 52 13.32 -7.32 15.51
C LEU A 52 12.42 -7.70 14.34
N LYS A 53 12.39 -8.98 13.94
CA LYS A 53 11.47 -9.48 12.92
C LYS A 53 10.01 -9.30 13.34
N GLN A 54 9.69 -9.60 14.59
CA GLN A 54 8.34 -9.44 15.12
C GLN A 54 7.94 -7.97 15.20
N ARG A 55 8.82 -7.09 15.70
CA ARG A 55 8.59 -5.64 15.75
C ARG A 55 8.49 -5.04 14.34
N LEU A 56 9.31 -5.51 13.40
CA LEU A 56 9.22 -5.09 11.99
C LEU A 56 7.90 -5.51 11.36
N ALA A 57 7.44 -6.73 11.63
CA ALA A 57 6.14 -7.20 11.17
C ALA A 57 4.98 -6.39 11.79
N ALA A 58 5.09 -6.04 13.07
CA ALA A 58 4.10 -5.21 13.77
C ALA A 58 4.15 -3.72 13.37
N ALA A 59 5.35 -3.20 13.05
CA ALA A 59 5.56 -1.81 12.62
C ALA A 59 5.46 -1.62 11.09
N GLN A 60 5.31 -2.67 10.32
CA GLN A 60 4.86 -2.53 8.95
C GLN A 60 3.45 -1.93 9.03
N PRO A 61 3.23 -0.69 8.53
CA PRO A 61 1.87 -0.23 8.32
C PRO A 61 1.20 -1.36 7.56
N GLU A 62 0.03 -1.75 8.02
CA GLU A 62 -0.76 -2.82 7.41
C GLU A 62 -0.77 -2.57 5.90
N LEU A 63 0.09 -3.28 5.19
CA LEU A 63 0.26 -3.07 3.75
C LEU A 63 -1.04 -3.53 3.12
N LEU A 64 -1.82 -2.57 2.66
CA LEU A 64 -3.01 -2.83 1.87
C LEU A 64 -2.63 -3.75 0.71
N ARG A 65 -3.35 -4.83 0.58
CA ARG A 65 -3.09 -5.88 -0.41
C ARG A 65 -4.30 -6.12 -1.28
N VAL A 66 -4.04 -6.61 -2.48
CA VAL A 66 -5.08 -7.09 -3.39
C VAL A 66 -4.67 -8.47 -3.88
N THR A 67 -5.61 -9.39 -3.89
CA THR A 67 -5.48 -10.69 -4.54
C THR A 67 -6.58 -10.84 -5.59
N VAL A 68 -6.27 -11.49 -6.69
CA VAL A 68 -7.24 -11.86 -7.72
C VAL A 68 -7.19 -13.38 -7.86
N ASP A 69 -8.32 -14.03 -7.62
CA ASP A 69 -8.47 -15.50 -7.64
C ASP A 69 -7.38 -16.20 -6.81
N GLY A 70 -7.12 -15.65 -5.60
CA GLY A 70 -6.11 -16.14 -4.66
C GLY A 70 -4.66 -15.78 -5.02
N LYS A 71 -4.39 -15.10 -6.11
CA LYS A 71 -3.04 -14.69 -6.53
C LYS A 71 -2.79 -13.24 -6.10
N PRO A 72 -1.68 -12.94 -5.38
CA PRO A 72 -1.36 -11.59 -4.97
C PRO A 72 -1.01 -10.71 -6.18
N VAL A 73 -1.50 -9.47 -6.16
CA VAL A 73 -1.15 -8.45 -7.15
C VAL A 73 0.02 -7.61 -6.62
N THR A 74 1.07 -7.50 -7.41
CA THR A 74 2.24 -6.67 -7.08
C THR A 74 2.09 -5.29 -7.68
N PHE A 75 2.27 -4.26 -6.86
CA PHE A 75 2.16 -2.85 -7.26
C PHE A 75 3.52 -2.14 -7.20
N PRO A 76 3.78 -1.17 -8.09
CA PRO A 76 5.02 -0.39 -8.10
C PRO A 76 5.11 0.63 -6.96
N ILE A 77 3.97 0.96 -6.33
CA ILE A 77 3.85 1.81 -5.14
C ILE A 77 2.92 1.14 -4.13
N SER A 78 3.06 1.48 -2.87
CA SER A 78 2.12 1.05 -1.83
C SER A 78 0.72 1.58 -2.12
N LEU A 79 -0.28 0.75 -1.88
CA LEU A 79 -1.68 1.20 -1.86
C LEU A 79 -1.86 2.22 -0.76
N TYR A 80 -2.76 3.17 -0.95
CA TYR A 80 -3.00 4.26 -0.01
C TYR A 80 -4.49 4.60 0.07
N GLN A 81 -4.88 5.38 1.06
CA GLN A 81 -6.28 5.75 1.24
C GLN A 81 -6.51 7.23 0.95
N VAL A 82 -7.63 7.52 0.29
CA VAL A 82 -8.18 8.86 0.07
C VAL A 82 -9.65 8.82 0.51
N SER A 83 -10.00 9.61 1.50
CA SER A 83 -11.38 9.67 2.04
C SER A 83 -12.01 8.29 2.31
N GLY A 84 -11.23 7.37 2.88
CA GLY A 84 -11.68 6.00 3.19
C GLY A 84 -11.70 5.03 1.99
N CYS A 85 -11.34 5.48 0.79
CA CYS A 85 -11.21 4.63 -0.39
C CYS A 85 -9.76 4.22 -0.60
N THR A 86 -9.51 2.94 -0.75
CA THR A 86 -8.17 2.43 -1.09
C THR A 86 -7.90 2.63 -2.58
N MET A 87 -6.83 3.35 -2.88
CA MET A 87 -6.36 3.65 -4.22
C MET A 87 -5.28 2.65 -4.65
N ALA A 88 -5.38 2.17 -5.87
CA ALA A 88 -4.43 1.24 -6.47
C ALA A 88 -4.02 1.68 -7.88
N PRO A 89 -2.76 1.38 -8.30
CA PRO A 89 -2.31 1.55 -9.67
C PRO A 89 -3.18 0.76 -10.65
N LEU A 90 -3.83 1.47 -11.57
CA LEU A 90 -4.82 0.90 -12.49
C LEU A 90 -4.22 -0.13 -13.46
N ARG A 91 -3.00 0.10 -13.94
CA ARG A 91 -2.33 -0.83 -14.86
C ARG A 91 -2.21 -2.24 -14.27
N GLN A 92 -1.78 -2.36 -13.03
CA GLN A 92 -1.60 -3.65 -12.37
C GLN A 92 -2.95 -4.31 -12.04
N MET A 93 -3.93 -3.52 -11.64
CA MET A 93 -5.30 -4.00 -11.45
C MET A 93 -5.90 -4.54 -12.76
N ALA A 94 -5.76 -3.78 -13.84
CA ALA A 94 -6.23 -4.18 -15.17
C ALA A 94 -5.60 -5.50 -15.61
N GLN A 95 -4.26 -5.59 -15.56
CA GLN A 95 -3.53 -6.80 -15.94
C GLN A 95 -3.93 -8.02 -15.10
N ALA A 96 -4.09 -7.85 -13.78
CA ALA A 96 -4.51 -8.93 -12.90
C ALA A 96 -5.92 -9.46 -13.21
N LEU A 97 -6.81 -8.60 -13.72
CA LEU A 97 -8.18 -8.94 -14.13
C LEU A 97 -8.30 -9.26 -15.64
N GLY A 98 -7.15 -9.42 -16.33
CA GLY A 98 -7.11 -9.83 -17.74
C GLY A 98 -7.42 -8.71 -18.74
N TYR A 99 -7.37 -7.45 -18.32
CA TYR A 99 -7.53 -6.28 -19.19
C TYR A 99 -6.18 -5.79 -19.71
N THR A 100 -6.17 -5.27 -20.93
CA THR A 100 -5.10 -4.38 -21.40
C THR A 100 -5.22 -3.02 -20.72
N PHE A 101 -4.17 -2.23 -20.77
CA PHE A 101 -4.14 -0.87 -20.23
C PHE A 101 -3.45 0.07 -21.22
N ASP A 102 -4.13 1.14 -21.58
CA ASP A 102 -3.57 2.24 -22.35
C ASP A 102 -3.86 3.58 -21.66
N TYR A 103 -2.96 4.55 -21.82
CA TYR A 103 -3.11 5.88 -21.22
C TYR A 103 -2.76 6.97 -22.23
N ASP A 104 -3.73 7.79 -22.55
CA ASP A 104 -3.54 8.99 -23.34
C ASP A 104 -3.24 10.21 -22.45
N GLY A 105 -1.98 10.61 -22.45
CA GLY A 105 -1.52 11.76 -21.67
C GLY A 105 -2.10 13.10 -22.13
N SER A 106 -2.56 13.20 -23.37
CA SER A 106 -3.13 14.44 -23.92
C SER A 106 -4.53 14.71 -23.39
N SER A 107 -5.34 13.66 -23.24
CA SER A 107 -6.69 13.74 -22.66
C SER A 107 -6.73 13.43 -21.16
N GLY A 108 -5.64 12.88 -20.62
CA GLY A 108 -5.58 12.39 -19.23
C GLY A 108 -6.47 11.18 -19.00
N THR A 109 -6.74 10.37 -20.02
CA THR A 109 -7.68 9.26 -19.97
C THR A 109 -6.97 7.91 -20.04
N ALA A 110 -7.26 7.04 -19.09
CA ALA A 110 -6.87 5.63 -19.10
C ALA A 110 -8.00 4.79 -19.69
N VAL A 111 -7.65 3.83 -20.54
CA VAL A 111 -8.58 2.89 -21.16
C VAL A 111 -8.10 1.47 -20.88
N CYS A 112 -9.00 0.64 -20.34
CA CYS A 112 -8.78 -0.78 -20.14
C CYS A 112 -9.75 -1.56 -21.01
N ALA A 113 -9.28 -2.63 -21.68
CA ALA A 113 -10.11 -3.45 -22.55
C ALA A 113 -9.84 -4.94 -22.36
N ARG A 114 -10.92 -5.75 -22.39
CA ARG A 114 -10.90 -7.20 -22.35
C ARG A 114 -12.01 -7.75 -23.25
N GLY A 115 -11.63 -8.28 -24.41
CA GLY A 115 -12.61 -8.69 -25.43
C GLY A 115 -13.50 -7.51 -25.86
N THR A 116 -14.78 -7.58 -25.59
CA THR A 116 -15.74 -6.49 -25.85
C THR A 116 -15.91 -5.52 -24.67
N ASP A 117 -15.41 -5.88 -23.49
CA ASP A 117 -15.52 -5.05 -22.31
C ASP A 117 -14.51 -3.91 -22.36
N THR A 118 -14.98 -2.71 -22.05
CA THR A 118 -14.17 -1.50 -22.00
C THR A 118 -14.47 -0.69 -20.74
N ILE A 119 -13.41 -0.23 -20.10
CA ILE A 119 -13.50 0.67 -18.93
C ILE A 119 -12.57 1.85 -19.20
N SER A 120 -13.11 3.06 -19.25
CA SER A 120 -12.31 4.27 -19.39
C SER A 120 -12.54 5.23 -18.25
N VAL A 121 -11.43 5.83 -17.74
CA VAL A 121 -11.42 6.73 -16.60
C VAL A 121 -10.51 7.91 -16.92
N ARG A 122 -10.95 9.12 -16.59
CA ARG A 122 -10.15 10.33 -16.72
C ARG A 122 -9.56 10.74 -15.36
N ALA A 123 -8.31 11.20 -15.36
CA ALA A 123 -7.68 11.76 -14.17
C ALA A 123 -8.48 12.97 -13.62
N ALA A 124 -8.49 13.12 -12.30
CA ALA A 124 -9.24 14.13 -11.57
C ALA A 124 -10.77 14.09 -11.81
N SER A 125 -11.31 12.93 -12.20
CA SER A 125 -12.75 12.72 -12.43
C SER A 125 -13.28 11.57 -11.59
N THR A 126 -14.52 11.70 -11.14
CA THR A 126 -15.32 10.63 -10.54
C THR A 126 -16.14 9.87 -11.57
N GLN A 127 -16.16 10.34 -12.81
CA GLN A 127 -16.85 9.69 -13.90
C GLN A 127 -15.98 8.63 -14.56
N ALA A 128 -16.60 7.51 -14.92
CA ALA A 128 -16.02 6.48 -15.75
C ALA A 128 -17.03 6.06 -16.82
N THR A 129 -16.52 5.57 -17.94
CA THR A 129 -17.33 4.93 -18.97
C THR A 129 -17.05 3.43 -18.95
N VAL A 130 -18.08 2.64 -18.66
CA VAL A 130 -18.03 1.18 -18.63
C VAL A 130 -18.96 0.66 -19.74
N ASN A 131 -18.40 -0.04 -20.72
CA ASN A 131 -19.15 -0.58 -21.87
C ASN A 131 -20.05 0.46 -22.55
N GLY A 132 -19.48 1.67 -22.77
CA GLY A 132 -20.18 2.79 -23.41
C GLY A 132 -21.13 3.59 -22.53
N LYS A 133 -21.36 3.19 -21.27
CA LYS A 133 -22.22 3.91 -20.32
C LYS A 133 -21.36 4.74 -19.36
N THR A 134 -21.54 6.05 -19.41
CA THR A 134 -20.83 6.99 -18.52
C THR A 134 -21.67 7.31 -17.29
N THR A 135 -21.07 7.15 -16.10
CA THR A 135 -21.69 7.49 -14.82
C THR A 135 -20.64 7.94 -13.78
N ASN A 136 -21.10 8.43 -12.62
CA ASN A 136 -20.23 8.70 -11.48
C ASN A 136 -19.96 7.40 -10.71
N TRP A 137 -19.06 6.59 -11.22
CA TRP A 137 -18.71 5.29 -10.65
C TRP A 137 -17.77 5.39 -9.46
N LEU A 138 -16.90 6.42 -9.41
CA LEU A 138 -15.85 6.54 -8.42
C LEU A 138 -16.33 7.36 -7.21
N ALA A 139 -16.13 6.84 -6.02
CA ALA A 139 -16.41 7.55 -4.77
C ALA A 139 -15.42 8.69 -4.53
N VAL A 140 -14.18 8.56 -5.04
CA VAL A 140 -13.17 9.62 -5.07
C VAL A 140 -12.58 9.69 -6.48
N PRO A 141 -12.09 10.87 -6.92
CA PRO A 141 -11.54 11.01 -8.26
C PRO A 141 -10.35 10.07 -8.52
N ALA A 142 -10.24 9.58 -9.75
CA ALA A 142 -9.00 8.97 -10.20
C ALA A 142 -7.87 9.99 -10.19
N GLU A 143 -6.65 9.58 -9.88
CA GLU A 143 -5.51 10.50 -9.83
C GLU A 143 -4.27 9.95 -10.53
N LEU A 144 -3.43 10.89 -11.01
CA LEU A 144 -2.10 10.60 -11.52
C LEU A 144 -1.07 10.94 -10.43
N ARG A 145 -0.51 9.93 -9.77
CA ARG A 145 0.43 10.08 -8.67
C ARG A 145 1.83 9.68 -9.12
N GLY A 146 2.72 10.66 -9.25
CA GLY A 146 4.10 10.39 -9.71
C GLY A 146 4.16 9.70 -11.08
N GLY A 147 3.23 10.00 -11.99
CA GLY A 147 3.14 9.35 -13.30
C GLY A 147 2.40 8.01 -13.29
N ILE A 148 1.89 7.56 -12.14
CA ILE A 148 1.14 6.32 -11.99
C ILE A 148 -0.36 6.65 -11.88
N PHE A 149 -1.16 6.09 -12.79
CA PHE A 149 -2.60 6.28 -12.79
C PHE A 149 -3.25 5.38 -11.73
N CYS A 150 -3.94 5.98 -10.76
CA CYS A 150 -4.54 5.29 -9.62
C CYS A 150 -6.06 5.50 -9.59
N VAL A 151 -6.77 4.43 -9.19
CA VAL A 151 -8.23 4.41 -9.03
C VAL A 151 -8.61 3.70 -7.73
N PRO A 152 -9.83 3.93 -7.21
CA PRO A 152 -10.35 3.12 -6.11
C PRO A 152 -10.40 1.63 -6.49
N VAL A 153 -9.87 0.77 -5.63
CA VAL A 153 -9.81 -0.70 -5.85
C VAL A 153 -11.20 -1.26 -6.15
N ARG A 154 -12.18 -0.94 -5.31
CA ARG A 154 -13.54 -1.45 -5.42
C ARG A 154 -14.20 -1.03 -6.74
N PHE A 155 -14.05 0.23 -7.14
CA PHE A 155 -14.60 0.71 -8.41
C PHE A 155 -14.14 -0.16 -9.57
N PHE A 156 -12.82 -0.34 -9.72
CA PHE A 156 -12.31 -1.05 -10.90
C PHE A 156 -12.66 -2.53 -10.88
N ALA A 157 -12.61 -3.16 -9.71
CA ALA A 157 -12.99 -4.57 -9.56
C ALA A 157 -14.46 -4.80 -9.94
N GLU A 158 -15.39 -3.99 -9.42
CA GLU A 158 -16.82 -4.07 -9.72
C GLU A 158 -17.10 -3.74 -11.19
N ALA A 159 -16.44 -2.72 -11.76
CA ALA A 159 -16.57 -2.37 -13.18
C ALA A 159 -16.06 -3.49 -14.11
N ALA A 160 -15.07 -4.26 -13.66
CA ALA A 160 -14.55 -5.43 -14.35
C ALA A 160 -15.38 -6.71 -14.15
N GLY A 161 -16.46 -6.64 -13.35
CA GLY A 161 -17.33 -7.77 -13.05
C GLY A 161 -16.77 -8.75 -12.04
N ALA A 162 -15.82 -8.34 -11.20
CA ALA A 162 -15.30 -9.15 -10.11
C ALA A 162 -16.04 -8.88 -8.80
N ASP A 163 -16.26 -9.92 -8.00
CA ASP A 163 -16.73 -9.80 -6.63
C ASP A 163 -15.58 -9.29 -5.74
N VAL A 164 -15.92 -8.40 -4.77
CA VAL A 164 -14.96 -7.75 -3.89
C VAL A 164 -15.28 -8.08 -2.44
N THR A 165 -14.37 -8.76 -1.76
CA THR A 165 -14.42 -8.97 -0.32
C THR A 165 -13.25 -8.25 0.35
N TRP A 166 -13.52 -7.56 1.47
CA TRP A 166 -12.51 -6.89 2.27
C TRP A 166 -12.27 -7.62 3.59
N ASP A 167 -11.03 -8.00 3.83
CA ASP A 167 -10.57 -8.52 5.12
C ASP A 167 -9.82 -7.41 5.88
N ALA A 168 -10.46 -6.92 6.94
CA ALA A 168 -9.89 -5.87 7.77
C ALA A 168 -8.71 -6.36 8.61
N ALA A 169 -8.68 -7.63 9.01
CA ALA A 169 -7.61 -8.19 9.82
C ALA A 169 -6.33 -8.39 8.99
N GLY A 170 -6.48 -8.85 7.74
CA GLY A 170 -5.36 -9.01 6.81
C GLY A 170 -5.11 -7.81 5.91
N GLN A 171 -5.89 -6.72 6.04
CA GLN A 171 -5.82 -5.53 5.18
C GLN A 171 -5.79 -5.88 3.69
N THR A 172 -6.62 -6.85 3.29
CA THR A 172 -6.57 -7.46 1.97
C THR A 172 -7.91 -7.37 1.25
N PHE A 173 -7.89 -6.89 0.01
CA PHE A 173 -8.99 -7.05 -0.92
C PHE A 173 -8.85 -8.37 -1.66
N TYR A 174 -9.86 -9.22 -1.53
CA TYR A 174 -10.00 -10.44 -2.32
C TYR A 174 -10.95 -10.15 -3.47
N LEU A 175 -10.43 -10.25 -4.67
CA LEU A 175 -11.19 -10.11 -5.91
C LEU A 175 -11.39 -11.50 -6.49
N THR A 176 -12.63 -11.84 -6.78
CA THR A 176 -12.98 -13.13 -7.41
C THR A 176 -13.60 -12.84 -8.77
N THR A 177 -12.99 -13.32 -9.82
CA THR A 177 -13.56 -13.21 -11.17
C THR A 177 -14.69 -14.24 -11.34
N ALA A 178 -15.78 -13.85 -11.97
CA ALA A 178 -16.79 -14.83 -12.37
C ALA A 178 -16.11 -15.83 -13.32
N ILE A 179 -16.20 -17.13 -13.00
CA ILE A 179 -15.67 -18.18 -13.88
C ILE A 179 -16.44 -18.06 -15.20
N GLN A 180 -15.77 -17.62 -16.24
CA GLN A 180 -16.29 -17.75 -17.60
C GLN A 180 -16.20 -19.23 -17.94
N GLU A 181 -17.27 -19.99 -17.66
CA GLU A 181 -17.42 -21.31 -18.26
C GLU A 181 -17.50 -21.08 -19.77
N GLY A 182 -16.39 -21.42 -20.42
CA GLY A 182 -16.26 -21.41 -21.87
C GLY A 182 -16.85 -22.66 -22.51
#